data_91c0879c56384936a4a922703c84abca
#
_entry.id   91c0879c56384936a4a922703c84abca
#
_cell.length_a   1.000
_cell.length_b   1.000
_cell.length_c   1.000
_cell.angle_alpha   90.00
_cell.angle_beta   90.00
_cell.angle_gamma   90.00
#
_symmetry.space_group_name_H-M   'P 1'
#
loop_
_entity.id
_entity.type
_entity.pdbx_description
1 polymer ?
#
loop_
_entity_poly.entity_id
_entity_poly.type
_entity_poly.pdbx_seq_one_letter_code
_entity_poly.pdbx_strand_id
1 'polypeptide(L)'
;FDVRQSGFIGGAINAVTKSGTNDFYATAYTYLNNENLNGDKVGDLELIREKSQKYLYGASFGGAIIKNKLFFFVNGEYEDNVTAGPKSRARLSDSDDWGSNTANVNRPTVGKMDEIRNYFIDKYDYDPGRYQGYSIKTPAYKIMARLDWNINDNNKLNFRFTRAHSKDNS
;
A
#
# COMPACT_ATOMS: atom_id res chain seq x y z
N PHE A 1 -3.00 -30.65 -10.12
CA PHE A 1 -1.55 -30.64 -9.83
C PHE A 1 -0.80 -31.01 -11.12
N ASP A 2 0.12 -30.15 -11.56
CA ASP A 2 1.00 -30.46 -12.70
C ASP A 2 2.26 -31.13 -12.15
N VAL A 3 2.62 -32.31 -12.69
CA VAL A 3 3.81 -33.07 -12.25
C VAL A 3 5.13 -32.33 -12.41
N ARG A 4 5.13 -31.22 -13.17
CA ARG A 4 6.27 -30.31 -13.34
C ARG A 4 6.47 -29.36 -12.18
N GLN A 5 5.51 -29.27 -11.25
CA GLN A 5 5.57 -28.44 -10.07
C GLN A 5 5.69 -29.35 -8.84
N SER A 6 6.90 -29.60 -8.39
CA SER A 6 7.17 -30.39 -7.20
C SER A 6 7.66 -29.50 -6.04
N GLY A 7 7.45 -29.92 -4.80
CA GLY A 7 8.08 -29.34 -3.62
C GLY A 7 7.31 -28.24 -2.90
N PHE A 8 5.98 -28.14 -3.05
CA PHE A 8 5.19 -27.23 -2.21
C PHE A 8 4.19 -27.97 -1.32
N ILE A 9 3.98 -27.42 -0.13
CA ILE A 9 2.96 -27.86 0.82
C ILE A 9 1.97 -26.70 0.95
N GLY A 10 0.78 -26.82 0.34
CA GLY A 10 -0.25 -25.79 0.39
C GLY A 10 -0.90 -25.50 -0.97
N GLY A 11 -1.36 -24.26 -1.20
CA GLY A 11 -1.97 -23.82 -2.44
C GLY A 11 -0.96 -23.26 -3.44
N ALA A 12 -1.23 -23.37 -4.74
CA ALA A 12 -0.48 -22.72 -5.79
C ALA A 12 -1.33 -21.64 -6.47
N ILE A 13 -0.76 -20.46 -6.70
CA ILE A 13 -1.36 -19.37 -7.49
C ILE A 13 -0.57 -19.28 -8.80
N ASN A 14 -1.23 -19.54 -9.91
CA ASN A 14 -0.66 -19.32 -11.23
C ASN A 14 -1.20 -18.01 -11.82
N ALA A 15 -0.33 -17.03 -12.04
CA ALA A 15 -0.67 -15.74 -12.62
C ALA A 15 -0.09 -15.62 -14.03
N VAL A 16 -0.97 -15.43 -15.01
CA VAL A 16 -0.58 -15.15 -16.39
C VAL A 16 -0.66 -13.64 -16.62
N THR A 17 0.47 -13.03 -16.94
CA THR A 17 0.53 -11.59 -17.24
C THR A 17 -0.01 -11.30 -18.63
N LYS A 18 -0.69 -10.15 -18.77
CA LYS A 18 -1.11 -9.64 -20.09
C LYS A 18 0.10 -9.49 -21.03
N SER A 19 -0.14 -9.68 -22.32
CA SER A 19 0.84 -9.46 -23.39
C SER A 19 0.27 -8.47 -24.40
N GLY A 20 1.11 -7.90 -25.26
CA GLY A 20 0.65 -7.11 -26.38
C GLY A 20 -0.11 -7.95 -27.42
N THR A 21 -0.92 -7.29 -28.22
CA THR A 21 -1.68 -7.86 -29.34
C THR A 21 -1.33 -7.13 -30.62
N ASN A 22 -1.87 -7.55 -31.77
CA ASN A 22 -1.65 -6.84 -33.05
C ASN A 22 -2.24 -5.40 -33.06
N ASP A 23 -3.24 -5.16 -32.22
CA ASP A 23 -3.86 -3.87 -32.07
C ASP A 23 -3.32 -3.17 -30.82
N PHE A 24 -3.13 -1.87 -30.91
CA PHE A 24 -2.78 -1.06 -29.75
C PHE A 24 -3.97 -0.90 -28.83
N TYR A 25 -3.73 -1.02 -27.56
CA TYR A 25 -4.73 -0.75 -26.53
C TYR A 25 -4.10 -0.03 -25.35
N ALA A 26 -4.88 0.82 -24.73
CA ALA A 26 -4.52 1.53 -23.51
C ALA A 26 -5.66 1.41 -22.50
N THR A 27 -5.29 1.37 -21.22
CA THR A 27 -6.24 1.40 -20.11
C THR A 27 -5.71 2.34 -19.06
N ALA A 28 -6.58 3.20 -18.53
CA ALA A 28 -6.31 3.98 -17.33
C ALA A 28 -7.42 3.71 -16.32
N TYR A 29 -7.07 3.63 -15.05
CA TYR A 29 -8.00 3.37 -13.96
C TYR A 29 -7.55 4.04 -12.68
N THR A 30 -8.51 4.30 -11.82
CA THR A 30 -8.26 4.80 -10.46
C THR A 30 -9.18 4.09 -9.48
N TYR A 31 -8.65 3.81 -8.28
CA TYR A 31 -9.45 3.38 -7.14
C TYR A 31 -9.23 4.39 -6.02
N LEU A 32 -10.33 4.91 -5.51
CA LEU A 32 -10.35 5.90 -4.45
C LEU A 32 -11.14 5.35 -3.27
N ASN A 33 -10.52 5.31 -2.12
CA ASN A 33 -11.17 5.01 -0.86
C ASN A 33 -10.65 5.97 0.20
N ASN A 34 -11.55 6.48 1.05
CA ASN A 34 -11.19 7.27 2.21
C ASN A 34 -12.23 7.08 3.32
N GLU A 35 -11.94 7.59 4.51
CA GLU A 35 -12.82 7.49 5.67
C GLU A 35 -14.22 8.07 5.44
N ASN A 36 -14.39 9.02 4.52
CA ASN A 36 -15.68 9.63 4.24
C ASN A 36 -16.59 8.76 3.36
N LEU A 37 -16.00 7.80 2.64
CA LEU A 37 -16.73 6.81 1.83
C LEU A 37 -17.17 5.59 2.66
N ASN A 38 -16.67 5.45 3.87
CA ASN A 38 -17.05 4.39 4.79
C ASN A 38 -18.23 4.86 5.66
N GLY A 39 -19.18 3.96 5.92
CA GLY A 39 -20.27 4.23 6.85
C GLY A 39 -19.74 4.46 8.28
N ASP A 40 -20.42 5.29 9.03
CA ASP A 40 -20.11 5.61 10.44
C ASP A 40 -21.13 5.06 11.42
N LYS A 41 -22.14 4.31 10.94
CA LYS A 41 -23.20 3.75 11.77
C LYS A 41 -23.43 2.28 11.50
N VAL A 42 -23.63 1.52 12.57
CA VAL A 42 -24.09 0.13 12.53
C VAL A 42 -25.27 0.03 13.48
N GLY A 43 -26.48 0.03 12.93
CA GLY A 43 -27.71 0.20 13.72
C GLY A 43 -27.71 1.55 14.43
N ASP A 44 -27.89 1.54 15.76
CA ASP A 44 -27.86 2.74 16.59
C ASP A 44 -26.45 3.12 17.11
N LEU A 45 -25.43 2.31 16.77
CA LEU A 45 -24.06 2.55 17.20
C LEU A 45 -23.33 3.45 16.19
N GLU A 46 -22.80 4.58 16.68
CA GLU A 46 -21.95 5.48 15.92
C GLU A 46 -20.47 5.06 16.05
N LEU A 47 -19.81 4.86 14.93
CA LEU A 47 -18.41 4.46 14.88
C LEU A 47 -17.49 5.66 14.73
N ILE A 48 -16.40 5.67 15.48
CA ILE A 48 -15.35 6.70 15.34
C ILE A 48 -14.63 6.43 14.00
N ARG A 49 -14.68 7.38 13.08
CA ARG A 49 -13.95 7.32 11.82
C ARG A 49 -12.47 7.57 12.06
N GLU A 50 -11.67 6.57 11.75
CA GLU A 50 -10.23 6.71 11.73
C GLU A 50 -9.77 7.17 10.37
N LYS A 51 -8.70 7.96 10.33
CA LYS A 51 -8.12 8.41 9.05
C LYS A 51 -7.67 7.19 8.23
N SER A 52 -8.29 7.01 7.09
CA SER A 52 -7.97 5.95 6.14
C SER A 52 -8.12 6.49 4.73
N GLN A 53 -7.06 6.46 3.96
CA GLN A 53 -7.06 6.92 2.59
C GLN A 53 -6.26 5.94 1.74
N LYS A 54 -6.86 5.49 0.66
CA LYS A 54 -6.17 4.65 -0.33
C LYS A 54 -6.54 5.13 -1.73
N TYR A 55 -5.58 5.74 -2.40
CA TYR A 55 -5.70 6.18 -3.77
C TYR A 55 -4.75 5.37 -4.64
N LEU A 56 -5.29 4.71 -5.64
CA LEU A 56 -4.51 3.94 -6.61
C LEU A 56 -4.79 4.48 -8.00
N TYR A 57 -3.75 4.78 -8.71
CA TYR A 57 -3.76 5.23 -10.10
C TYR A 57 -2.98 4.22 -10.92
N GLY A 58 -3.58 3.74 -11.99
CA GLY A 58 -2.95 2.78 -12.87
C GLY A 58 -3.16 3.10 -14.33
N ALA A 59 -2.17 2.76 -15.14
CA ALA A 59 -2.26 2.82 -16.58
C ALA A 59 -1.52 1.65 -17.21
N SER A 60 -2.05 1.16 -18.33
CA SER A 60 -1.38 0.15 -19.14
C SER A 60 -1.47 0.48 -20.61
N PHE A 61 -0.46 0.04 -21.35
CA PHE A 61 -0.38 0.21 -22.79
C PHE A 61 0.27 -1.02 -23.42
N GLY A 62 -0.28 -1.49 -24.52
CA GLY A 62 0.25 -2.63 -25.22
C GLY A 62 -0.10 -2.63 -26.69
N GLY A 63 0.66 -3.40 -27.47
CA GLY A 63 0.45 -3.52 -28.91
C GLY A 63 1.58 -4.25 -29.61
N ALA A 64 1.59 -4.20 -30.95
CA ALA A 64 2.63 -4.78 -31.77
C ALA A 64 3.67 -3.72 -32.16
N ILE A 65 4.94 -3.99 -31.89
CA ILE A 65 6.06 -3.26 -32.53
C ILE A 65 6.19 -3.75 -33.98
N ILE A 66 6.08 -5.06 -34.17
CA ILE A 66 6.01 -5.69 -35.49
C ILE A 66 4.82 -6.63 -35.46
N LYS A 67 3.84 -6.40 -36.32
CA LYS A 67 2.63 -7.25 -36.40
C LYS A 67 2.99 -8.73 -36.57
N ASN A 68 2.29 -9.57 -35.81
CA ASN A 68 2.45 -11.02 -35.73
C ASN A 68 3.82 -11.51 -35.21
N LYS A 69 4.76 -10.59 -34.93
CA LYS A 69 6.13 -10.94 -34.57
C LYS A 69 6.58 -10.43 -33.21
N LEU A 70 6.46 -9.13 -32.97
CA LEU A 70 7.03 -8.53 -31.77
C LEU A 70 5.97 -7.68 -31.07
N PHE A 71 5.66 -8.05 -29.86
CA PHE A 71 4.65 -7.41 -29.04
C PHE A 71 5.27 -6.84 -27.76
N PHE A 72 4.67 -5.79 -27.28
CA PHE A 72 5.01 -5.24 -25.98
C PHE A 72 3.78 -5.00 -25.12
N PHE A 73 3.98 -4.99 -23.82
CA PHE A 73 3.00 -4.56 -22.83
C PHE A 73 3.73 -3.86 -21.69
N VAL A 74 3.22 -2.69 -21.28
CA VAL A 74 3.70 -1.95 -20.11
C VAL A 74 2.53 -1.64 -19.20
N ASN A 75 2.78 -1.69 -17.90
CA ASN A 75 1.82 -1.31 -16.86
C ASN A 75 2.56 -0.53 -15.78
N GLY A 76 1.93 0.54 -15.29
CA GLY A 76 2.39 1.31 -14.17
C GLY A 76 1.25 1.55 -13.18
N GLU A 77 1.53 1.41 -11.89
CA GLU A 77 0.62 1.72 -10.80
C GLU A 77 1.34 2.59 -9.76
N TYR A 78 0.61 3.56 -9.24
CA TYR A 78 1.00 4.35 -8.08
C TYR A 78 -0.11 4.26 -7.03
N GLU A 79 0.26 3.93 -5.81
CA GLU A 79 -0.63 3.83 -4.66
C GLU A 79 -0.20 4.83 -3.59
N ASP A 80 -1.12 5.69 -3.16
CA ASP A 80 -0.97 6.55 -1.98
C ASP A 80 -1.86 6.01 -0.88
N ASN A 81 -1.24 5.34 0.09
CA ASN A 81 -1.93 4.70 1.21
C ASN A 81 -1.61 5.44 2.50
N VAL A 82 -2.64 5.90 3.18
CA VAL A 82 -2.55 6.56 4.49
C VAL A 82 -3.45 5.81 5.46
N THR A 83 -2.86 5.32 6.53
CA THR A 83 -3.58 4.64 7.61
C THR A 83 -3.44 5.42 8.91
N ALA A 84 -4.42 5.28 9.79
CA ALA A 84 -4.30 5.83 11.14
C ALA A 84 -3.09 5.19 11.84
N GLY A 85 -2.37 5.98 12.59
CA GLY A 85 -1.35 5.51 13.51
C GLY A 85 -1.96 4.72 14.68
N PRO A 86 -1.15 4.33 15.67
CA PRO A 86 -1.63 3.63 16.85
C PRO A 86 -2.77 4.38 17.55
N LYS A 87 -3.80 3.64 17.95
CA LYS A 87 -4.93 4.18 18.71
C LYS A 87 -4.55 4.64 20.11
N SER A 88 -3.40 4.19 20.59
CA SER A 88 -2.88 4.52 21.92
C SER A 88 -2.68 6.01 22.09
N ARG A 89 -3.22 6.55 23.18
CA ARG A 89 -3.10 7.97 23.56
C ARG A 89 -2.67 8.12 25.02
N ALA A 90 -1.98 9.18 25.32
CA ALA A 90 -1.72 9.59 26.68
C ALA A 90 -3.01 10.13 27.33
N ARG A 91 -3.16 10.01 28.66
CA ARG A 91 -4.24 10.64 29.41
C ARG A 91 -4.02 12.15 29.48
N LEU A 92 -5.10 12.90 29.63
CA LEU A 92 -5.03 14.37 29.67
C LEU A 92 -4.55 14.86 31.05
N SER A 93 -4.97 14.20 32.11
CA SER A 93 -4.62 14.56 33.49
C SER A 93 -4.30 13.33 34.35
N ASP A 94 -3.74 13.56 35.55
CA ASP A 94 -3.43 12.52 36.52
C ASP A 94 -4.67 11.86 37.11
N SER A 95 -5.82 12.52 37.07
CA SER A 95 -7.11 12.01 37.54
C SER A 95 -7.81 11.11 36.50
N ASP A 96 -7.37 11.10 35.24
CA ASP A 96 -8.02 10.30 34.19
C ASP A 96 -7.70 8.82 34.36
N ASP A 97 -8.70 7.99 34.11
CA ASP A 97 -8.54 6.55 34.06
C ASP A 97 -7.65 6.11 32.90
N TRP A 98 -6.94 5.00 33.09
CA TRP A 98 -6.06 4.40 32.09
C TRP A 98 -6.01 2.88 32.21
N GLY A 99 -5.48 2.20 31.22
CA GLY A 99 -5.27 0.77 31.21
C GLY A 99 -6.47 -0.04 30.73
N SER A 100 -6.71 -1.20 31.30
CA SER A 100 -7.70 -2.18 30.81
C SER A 100 -9.16 -1.69 30.81
N ASN A 101 -9.48 -0.71 31.63
CA ASN A 101 -10.84 -0.17 31.75
C ASN A 101 -11.13 1.02 30.81
N THR A 102 -10.11 1.52 30.13
CA THR A 102 -10.23 2.65 29.20
C THR A 102 -9.55 2.30 27.88
N ALA A 103 -10.35 2.21 26.83
CA ALA A 103 -9.86 1.82 25.53
C ALA A 103 -8.73 2.76 25.04
N ASN A 104 -7.54 2.20 24.86
CA ASN A 104 -6.39 2.87 24.26
C ASN A 104 -5.82 4.06 25.05
N VAL A 105 -6.12 4.22 26.33
CA VAL A 105 -5.52 5.26 27.17
C VAL A 105 -4.37 4.69 27.99
N ASN A 106 -3.18 5.23 27.81
CA ASN A 106 -1.96 4.81 28.48
C ASN A 106 -1.71 5.63 29.74
N ARG A 107 -0.90 5.08 30.66
CA ARG A 107 -0.55 5.67 31.95
C ARG A 107 0.06 7.08 31.88
N PRO A 108 1.01 7.40 30.96
CA PRO A 108 1.61 8.73 30.94
C PRO A 108 0.59 9.80 30.55
N THR A 109 0.73 10.98 31.15
CA THR A 109 -0.05 12.16 30.74
C THR A 109 0.55 12.83 29.51
N VAL A 110 -0.26 13.59 28.77
CA VAL A 110 0.18 14.43 27.64
C VAL A 110 1.34 15.33 28.08
N GLY A 111 1.19 16.02 29.23
CA GLY A 111 2.25 16.90 29.74
C GLY A 111 3.57 16.17 29.99
N LYS A 112 3.53 14.94 30.51
CA LYS A 112 4.75 14.16 30.73
C LYS A 112 5.38 13.70 29.42
N MET A 113 4.58 13.36 28.43
CA MET A 113 5.09 12.99 27.11
C MET A 113 5.73 14.18 26.39
N ASP A 114 5.12 15.37 26.51
CA ASP A 114 5.68 16.61 25.95
C ASP A 114 6.98 17.02 26.67
N GLU A 115 7.06 16.88 28.00
CA GLU A 115 8.30 17.10 28.77
C GLU A 115 9.42 16.20 28.27
N ILE A 116 9.15 14.90 28.08
CA ILE A 116 10.13 13.95 27.57
C ILE A 116 10.57 14.34 26.16
N ARG A 117 9.65 14.66 25.27
CA ARG A 117 9.97 15.10 23.91
C ARG A 117 10.85 16.32 23.89
N ASN A 118 10.50 17.35 24.66
CA ASN A 118 11.28 18.58 24.75
C ASN A 118 12.68 18.33 25.34
N TYR A 119 12.79 17.44 26.33
CA TYR A 119 14.10 17.04 26.86
C TYR A 119 15.03 16.44 25.79
N PHE A 120 14.49 15.61 24.88
CA PHE A 120 15.28 15.05 23.77
C PHE A 120 15.69 16.14 22.77
N ILE A 121 14.79 17.06 22.45
CA ILE A 121 15.09 18.20 21.56
C ILE A 121 16.18 19.08 22.18
N ASP A 122 16.01 19.51 23.41
CA ASP A 122 16.89 20.47 24.06
C ASP A 122 18.29 19.90 24.36
N LYS A 123 18.35 18.63 24.74
CA LYS A 123 19.60 18.01 25.17
C LYS A 123 20.39 17.33 24.07
N TYR A 124 19.70 16.78 23.07
CA TYR A 124 20.30 15.94 22.05
C TYR A 124 20.08 16.47 20.61
N ASP A 125 19.41 17.61 20.48
CA ASP A 125 19.01 18.17 19.16
C ASP A 125 18.27 17.11 18.31
N TYR A 126 17.44 16.28 18.97
CA TYR A 126 16.71 15.16 18.38
C TYR A 126 15.23 15.26 18.67
N ASP A 127 14.41 15.43 17.62
CA ASP A 127 12.95 15.33 17.75
C ASP A 127 12.51 13.86 17.56
N PRO A 128 12.00 13.19 18.63
CA PRO A 128 11.51 11.82 18.54
C PRO A 128 10.18 11.70 17.75
N GLY A 129 9.62 12.83 17.28
CA GLY A 129 8.39 12.86 16.54
C GLY A 129 7.13 12.89 17.42
N ARG A 130 6.00 12.60 16.79
CA ARG A 130 4.69 12.58 17.46
C ARG A 130 4.44 11.22 18.11
N TYR A 131 4.06 11.19 19.36
CA TYR A 131 3.71 9.98 20.12
C TYR A 131 2.23 9.55 19.99
N GLN A 132 1.36 10.43 19.44
CA GLN A 132 -0.06 10.13 19.22
C GLN A 132 -0.65 11.02 18.11
N GLY A 133 -1.80 10.61 17.57
CA GLY A 133 -2.57 11.40 16.60
C GLY A 133 -1.87 11.61 15.26
N TYR A 134 -0.97 10.69 14.87
CA TYR A 134 -0.31 10.72 13.57
C TYR A 134 -0.89 9.68 12.61
N SER A 135 -0.59 9.82 11.35
CA SER A 135 -0.96 8.87 10.32
C SER A 135 0.30 8.32 9.67
N ILE A 136 0.27 7.07 9.30
CA ILE A 136 1.35 6.39 8.58
C ILE A 136 1.05 6.47 7.09
N LYS A 137 1.98 7.03 6.34
CA LYS A 137 1.88 7.16 4.90
C LYS A 137 2.82 6.17 4.22
N THR A 138 2.26 5.27 3.41
CA THR A 138 3.01 4.22 2.71
C THR A 138 2.77 4.32 1.20
N PRO A 139 3.44 5.25 0.51
CA PRO A 139 3.37 5.32 -0.95
C PRO A 139 4.06 4.12 -1.58
N ALA A 140 3.46 3.60 -2.66
CA ALA A 140 4.03 2.49 -3.40
C ALA A 140 3.90 2.71 -4.91
N TYR A 141 4.85 2.20 -5.68
CA TYR A 141 4.72 2.12 -7.13
C TYR A 141 5.09 0.73 -7.64
N LYS A 142 4.42 0.33 -8.71
CA LYS A 142 4.66 -0.93 -9.40
C LYS A 142 4.78 -0.66 -10.89
N ILE A 143 5.78 -1.25 -11.51
CA ILE A 143 6.01 -1.14 -12.94
C ILE A 143 6.23 -2.55 -13.48
N MET A 144 5.57 -2.86 -14.59
CA MET A 144 5.79 -4.09 -15.33
C MET A 144 5.97 -3.77 -16.81
N ALA A 145 6.95 -4.39 -17.42
CA ALA A 145 7.16 -4.36 -18.86
C ALA A 145 7.36 -5.80 -19.37
N ARG A 146 6.76 -6.08 -20.50
CA ARG A 146 6.86 -7.39 -21.17
C ARG A 146 7.08 -7.20 -22.65
N LEU A 147 7.95 -8.05 -23.22
CA LEU A 147 8.18 -8.19 -24.65
C LEU A 147 7.97 -9.66 -25.01
N ASP A 148 7.21 -9.90 -26.06
CA ASP A 148 6.98 -11.23 -26.63
C ASP A 148 7.42 -11.22 -28.08
N TRP A 149 8.40 -12.05 -28.42
CA TRP A 149 9.00 -12.14 -29.75
C TRP A 149 8.80 -13.52 -30.35
N ASN A 150 8.00 -13.62 -31.39
CA ASN A 150 7.89 -14.78 -32.25
C ASN A 150 9.01 -14.71 -33.31
N ILE A 151 10.15 -15.33 -33.01
CA ILE A 151 11.33 -15.29 -33.89
C ILE A 151 11.02 -16.03 -35.19
N ASN A 152 10.46 -17.24 -35.08
CA ASN A 152 9.94 -18.07 -36.14
C ASN A 152 8.87 -19.03 -35.59
N ASP A 153 8.31 -19.92 -36.39
CA ASP A 153 7.24 -20.84 -36.01
C ASP A 153 7.64 -21.78 -34.84
N ASN A 154 8.91 -22.09 -34.71
CA ASN A 154 9.42 -23.02 -33.72
C ASN A 154 10.06 -22.33 -32.50
N ASN A 155 10.37 -21.02 -32.58
CA ASN A 155 11.09 -20.31 -31.55
C ASN A 155 10.36 -19.05 -31.12
N LYS A 156 10.05 -18.97 -29.82
CA LYS A 156 9.42 -17.80 -29.17
C LYS A 156 10.26 -17.40 -27.98
N LEU A 157 10.47 -16.10 -27.82
CA LEU A 157 11.16 -15.52 -26.68
C LEU A 157 10.20 -14.57 -25.95
N ASN A 158 10.17 -14.65 -24.63
CA ASN A 158 9.50 -13.64 -23.82
C ASN A 158 10.49 -13.05 -22.81
N PHE A 159 10.41 -11.76 -22.63
CA PHE A 159 11.13 -11.04 -21.60
C PHE A 159 10.13 -10.28 -20.73
N ARG A 160 10.28 -10.37 -19.40
CA ARG A 160 9.44 -9.66 -18.44
C ARG A 160 10.30 -9.01 -17.39
N PHE A 161 10.05 -7.74 -17.17
CA PHE A 161 10.60 -6.96 -16.06
C PHE A 161 9.47 -6.53 -15.14
N THR A 162 9.66 -6.69 -13.84
CA THR A 162 8.72 -6.23 -12.83
C THR A 162 9.50 -5.56 -11.70
N ARG A 163 9.07 -4.38 -11.30
CA ARG A 163 9.59 -3.68 -10.13
C ARG A 163 8.43 -3.19 -9.26
N ALA A 164 8.48 -3.52 -7.99
CA ALA A 164 7.62 -2.96 -6.96
C ALA A 164 8.49 -2.27 -5.92
N HIS A 165 8.05 -1.10 -5.47
CA HIS A 165 8.71 -0.37 -4.40
C HIS A 165 7.66 0.27 -3.50
N SER A 166 7.85 0.12 -2.21
CA SER A 166 7.05 0.78 -1.18
C SER A 166 8.00 1.41 -0.18
N LYS A 167 7.63 2.60 0.32
CA LYS A 167 8.37 3.29 1.36
C LYS A 167 7.42 3.58 2.51
N ASP A 168 7.80 3.16 3.70
CA ASP A 168 7.12 3.54 4.92
C ASP A 168 7.69 4.89 5.41
N ASN A 169 6.81 5.86 5.58
CA ASN A 169 7.14 7.17 6.12
C ASN A 169 6.39 7.31 7.45
N SER A 170 6.93 6.68 8.48
CA SER A 170 6.51 6.85 9.88
C SER A 170 7.18 8.06 10.50
#